data_f24225ffb9368c81a80beac6f6a84bbd
#
_entry.id   f24225ffb9368c81a80beac6f6a84bbd
#
_cell.length_a   1.000
_cell.length_b   1.000
_cell.length_c   1.000
_cell.angle_alpha   90.00
_cell.angle_beta   90.00
_cell.angle_gamma   90.00
#
_symmetry.space_group_name_H-M   'P 1'
#
loop_
_entity.id
_entity.type
_entity.pdbx_description
1 polymer ?
#
loop_
_entity_poly.entity_id
_entity_poly.type
_entity_poly.pdbx_seq_one_letter_code
_entity_poly.pdbx_strand_id
1 'polypeptide(L)'
;MNLLKISGSPHVHSDESTKKIMWRVNLALVPMLLTGIAYFGLNALLISIVSVACCCLFQWLIEKFIMKVPSTVCDGSAIVTGLLLAFNVPATAEMIWMVAIGALVAIGVGKMTFGGLGKNPFNPALVGRVFMLISFPVQMTTWPTVGKWFPMSLDTVSGATPLGLIKEGVKNGQSLSEVLSAPDMPSLCDIFLGHMGGSLGEVSAIAILIGAIYLLCRKVISWHIPVAFIGTAFIFSGILWLADPTQFVDPLTTILTGGIMLGACFMATDMVTSPMAKSGQLVFGVGCGLLTIIIRNWGAYPEGVSFAMLLMNSVTPLINRWCKPTRFAC
;
A
#
# COMPACT_ATOMS: atom_id res chain seq x y z
N MET A 1 23.16 40.50 -20.57
CA MET A 1 21.88 41.07 -20.04
C MET A 1 21.16 39.98 -19.29
N ASN A 2 21.01 40.12 -17.96
CA ASN A 2 20.19 39.19 -17.19
C ASN A 2 18.73 39.57 -17.47
N LEU A 3 18.04 38.75 -18.25
CA LEU A 3 16.60 38.91 -18.48
C LEU A 3 15.86 38.70 -17.15
N LEU A 4 14.99 39.61 -16.79
CA LEU A 4 14.09 39.47 -15.65
C LEU A 4 13.18 38.26 -15.89
N LYS A 5 13.22 37.30 -14.97
CA LYS A 5 12.30 36.16 -14.99
C LYS A 5 10.95 36.60 -14.43
N ILE A 6 9.94 36.59 -15.27
CA ILE A 6 8.57 36.82 -14.85
C ILE A 6 7.96 35.47 -14.53
N SER A 7 7.53 35.24 -13.28
CA SER A 7 6.78 34.08 -12.87
C SER A 7 5.32 34.42 -12.65
N GLY A 8 4.41 33.49 -13.03
CA GLY A 8 2.97 33.65 -12.75
C GLY A 8 2.67 33.60 -11.25
N SER A 9 1.59 34.24 -10.84
CA SER A 9 1.06 34.16 -9.47
C SER A 9 0.47 32.77 -9.19
N PRO A 10 0.62 32.23 -7.96
CA PRO A 10 1.20 32.83 -6.75
C PRO A 10 2.73 32.74 -6.69
N HIS A 11 3.38 33.79 -6.21
CA HIS A 11 4.84 33.88 -6.05
C HIS A 11 5.32 33.21 -4.76
N VAL A 12 4.86 31.99 -4.48
CA VAL A 12 5.30 31.21 -3.32
C VAL A 12 6.53 30.41 -3.72
N HIS A 13 7.67 30.72 -3.11
CA HIS A 13 8.90 29.97 -3.26
C HIS A 13 9.11 29.06 -2.05
N SER A 14 9.31 27.79 -2.29
CA SER A 14 9.64 26.77 -1.28
C SER A 14 10.89 26.03 -1.73
N ASP A 15 11.74 25.68 -0.78
CA ASP A 15 12.91 24.80 -1.01
C ASP A 15 12.48 23.35 -1.28
N GLU A 16 11.21 23.03 -1.12
CA GLU A 16 10.64 21.70 -1.39
C GLU A 16 10.38 21.53 -2.88
N SER A 17 10.84 20.40 -3.41
CA SER A 17 10.59 19.99 -4.79
C SER A 17 9.97 18.60 -4.82
N THR A 18 9.20 18.30 -5.88
CA THR A 18 8.61 16.97 -6.08
C THR A 18 9.66 15.86 -5.96
N LYS A 19 10.85 16.09 -6.53
CA LYS A 19 11.99 15.19 -6.42
C LYS A 19 12.40 14.94 -4.97
N LYS A 20 12.56 16.00 -4.14
CA LYS A 20 12.93 15.86 -2.73
C LYS A 20 11.88 15.08 -1.95
N ILE A 21 10.61 15.33 -2.20
CA ILE A 21 9.49 14.64 -1.54
C ILE A 21 9.50 13.15 -1.91
N MET A 22 9.58 12.80 -3.19
CA MET A 22 9.59 11.40 -3.65
C MET A 22 10.78 10.63 -3.10
N TRP A 23 11.96 11.25 -3.04
CA TRP A 23 13.13 10.60 -2.43
C TRP A 23 13.00 10.41 -0.92
N ARG A 24 12.32 11.30 -0.20
CA ARG A 24 11.99 11.07 1.23
C ARG A 24 11.03 9.90 1.39
N VAL A 25 10.04 9.74 0.50
CA VAL A 25 9.15 8.58 0.51
C VAL A 25 9.95 7.29 0.23
N ASN A 26 10.84 7.28 -0.77
CA ASN A 26 11.70 6.14 -1.03
C ASN A 26 12.55 5.77 0.21
N LEU A 27 13.12 6.76 0.90
CA LEU A 27 13.89 6.52 2.12
C LEU A 27 13.01 5.94 3.25
N ALA A 28 11.77 6.40 3.38
CA ALA A 28 10.82 5.87 4.36
C ALA A 28 10.40 4.41 4.08
N LEU A 29 10.50 3.95 2.83
CA LEU A 29 10.21 2.57 2.44
C LEU A 29 11.38 1.61 2.70
N VAL A 30 12.61 2.11 2.95
CA VAL A 30 13.81 1.28 3.17
C VAL A 30 13.67 0.32 4.37
N PRO A 31 13.16 0.72 5.55
CA PRO A 31 12.99 -0.22 6.66
C PRO A 31 12.15 -1.44 6.31
N MET A 32 11.05 -1.23 5.55
CA MET A 32 10.18 -2.33 5.08
C MET A 32 10.87 -3.22 4.06
N LEU A 33 11.68 -2.64 3.17
CA LEU A 33 12.49 -3.40 2.21
C LEU A 33 13.49 -4.30 2.95
N LEU A 34 14.19 -3.77 3.94
CA LEU A 34 15.18 -4.51 4.72
C LEU A 34 14.54 -5.65 5.51
N THR A 35 13.41 -5.42 6.16
CA THR A 35 12.67 -6.48 6.87
C THR A 35 12.13 -7.53 5.91
N GLY A 36 11.57 -7.14 4.76
CA GLY A 36 11.10 -8.07 3.74
C GLY A 36 12.23 -8.95 3.21
N ILE A 37 13.43 -8.40 2.95
CA ILE A 37 14.60 -9.19 2.53
C ILE A 37 15.07 -10.09 3.67
N ALA A 38 15.05 -9.63 4.91
CA ALA A 38 15.46 -10.45 6.05
C ALA A 38 14.58 -11.68 6.24
N TYR A 39 13.26 -11.56 6.04
CA TYR A 39 12.31 -12.67 6.23
C TYR A 39 12.13 -13.56 5.00
N PHE A 40 12.09 -12.98 3.80
CA PHE A 40 11.83 -13.72 2.55
C PHE A 40 13.07 -13.89 1.66
N GLY A 41 14.21 -13.33 2.06
CA GLY A 41 15.50 -13.55 1.43
C GLY A 41 15.62 -13.07 -0.01
N LEU A 42 16.24 -13.93 -0.85
CA LEU A 42 16.63 -13.59 -2.22
C LEU A 42 15.41 -13.26 -3.12
N ASN A 43 14.30 -13.95 -2.96
CA ASN A 43 13.09 -13.70 -3.74
C ASN A 43 12.57 -12.27 -3.52
N ALA A 44 12.53 -11.80 -2.27
CA ALA A 44 12.12 -10.45 -1.94
C ALA A 44 13.00 -9.39 -2.59
N LEU A 45 14.31 -9.61 -2.57
CA LEU A 45 15.28 -8.72 -3.20
C LEU A 45 15.07 -8.68 -4.73
N LEU A 46 14.96 -9.85 -5.38
CA LEU A 46 14.79 -9.94 -6.83
C LEU A 46 13.47 -9.30 -7.29
N ILE A 47 12.34 -9.60 -6.60
CA ILE A 47 11.04 -9.00 -6.91
C ILE A 47 11.12 -7.47 -6.80
N SER A 48 11.74 -6.95 -5.74
CA SER A 48 11.88 -5.51 -5.53
C SER A 48 12.73 -4.86 -6.62
N ILE A 49 13.85 -5.47 -7.00
CA ILE A 49 14.73 -4.96 -8.08
C ILE A 49 14.00 -5.00 -9.43
N VAL A 50 13.35 -6.12 -9.77
CA VAL A 50 12.63 -6.27 -11.05
C VAL A 50 11.46 -5.30 -11.12
N SER A 51 10.69 -5.17 -10.05
CA SER A 51 9.56 -4.22 -9.98
C SER A 51 10.01 -2.78 -10.23
N VAL A 52 11.04 -2.32 -9.51
CA VAL A 52 11.58 -0.96 -9.66
C VAL A 52 12.18 -0.75 -11.05
N ALA A 53 12.99 -1.70 -11.53
CA ALA A 53 13.61 -1.60 -12.85
C ALA A 53 12.56 -1.54 -13.96
N CYS A 54 11.55 -2.40 -13.92
CA CYS A 54 10.44 -2.41 -14.87
C CYS A 54 9.62 -1.11 -14.82
N CYS A 55 9.29 -0.61 -13.62
CA CYS A 55 8.59 0.67 -13.50
C CYS A 55 9.38 1.83 -14.10
N CYS A 56 10.68 1.92 -13.84
CA CYS A 56 11.54 2.95 -14.40
C CYS A 56 11.67 2.80 -15.93
N LEU A 57 11.84 1.57 -16.41
CA LEU A 57 11.96 1.27 -17.85
C LEU A 57 10.67 1.63 -18.60
N PHE A 58 9.50 1.19 -18.11
CA PHE A 58 8.23 1.48 -18.75
C PHE A 58 7.90 2.96 -18.73
N GLN A 59 8.18 3.65 -17.63
CA GLN A 59 8.01 5.10 -17.59
C GLN A 59 8.88 5.79 -18.65
N TRP A 60 10.17 5.45 -18.73
CA TRP A 60 11.08 6.01 -19.69
C TRP A 60 10.65 5.73 -21.14
N LEU A 61 10.23 4.48 -21.43
CA LEU A 61 9.75 4.10 -22.76
C LEU A 61 8.52 4.91 -23.19
N ILE A 62 7.52 5.02 -22.29
CA ILE A 62 6.30 5.75 -22.59
C ILE A 62 6.58 7.25 -22.77
N GLU A 63 7.37 7.87 -21.88
CA GLU A 63 7.74 9.28 -21.99
C GLU A 63 8.48 9.58 -23.30
N LYS A 64 9.45 8.73 -23.66
CA LYS A 64 10.28 8.95 -24.84
C LYS A 64 9.56 8.67 -26.16
N PHE A 65 8.86 7.53 -26.28
CA PHE A 65 8.32 7.07 -27.55
C PHE A 65 6.85 7.45 -27.78
N ILE A 66 6.03 7.46 -26.73
CA ILE A 66 4.59 7.73 -26.84
C ILE A 66 4.30 9.21 -26.58
N MET A 67 4.74 9.73 -25.44
CA MET A 67 4.41 11.11 -25.03
C MET A 67 5.38 12.14 -25.62
N LYS A 68 6.59 11.72 -26.04
CA LYS A 68 7.64 12.60 -26.61
C LYS A 68 7.99 13.79 -25.70
N VAL A 69 8.03 13.56 -24.40
CA VAL A 69 8.38 14.55 -23.37
C VAL A 69 9.74 14.23 -22.74
N PRO A 70 10.42 15.21 -22.12
CA PRO A 70 11.63 14.94 -21.35
C PRO A 70 11.37 13.90 -20.24
N SER A 71 12.33 13.00 -20.04
CA SER A 71 12.18 11.94 -19.04
C SER A 71 12.15 12.48 -17.61
N THR A 72 11.17 12.05 -16.84
CA THR A 72 10.97 12.41 -15.42
C THR A 72 11.35 11.27 -14.46
N VAL A 73 11.94 10.17 -14.95
CA VAL A 73 12.31 9.00 -14.14
C VAL A 73 13.19 9.36 -12.93
N CYS A 74 14.05 10.38 -13.09
CA CYS A 74 14.93 10.86 -12.01
C CYS A 74 14.21 11.56 -10.84
N ASP A 75 12.89 11.79 -10.91
CA ASP A 75 12.13 12.35 -9.79
C ASP A 75 11.91 11.33 -8.66
N GLY A 76 12.14 10.04 -8.91
CA GLY A 76 11.99 8.97 -7.94
C GLY A 76 10.57 8.40 -7.82
N SER A 77 9.60 8.94 -8.53
CA SER A 77 8.19 8.50 -8.44
C SER A 77 7.95 7.10 -9.01
N ALA A 78 8.72 6.70 -10.06
CA ALA A 78 8.68 5.33 -10.58
C ALA A 78 9.23 4.32 -9.57
N ILE A 79 10.26 4.72 -8.80
CA ILE A 79 10.84 3.89 -7.73
C ILE A 79 9.82 3.67 -6.63
N VAL A 80 9.12 4.73 -6.15
CA VAL A 80 8.03 4.62 -5.18
C VAL A 80 6.96 3.63 -5.67
N THR A 81 6.50 3.79 -6.92
CA THR A 81 5.49 2.89 -7.49
C THR A 81 5.97 1.45 -7.53
N GLY A 82 7.22 1.22 -7.96
CA GLY A 82 7.81 -0.12 -8.04
C GLY A 82 8.00 -0.76 -6.66
N LEU A 83 8.47 -0.01 -5.66
CA LEU A 83 8.59 -0.53 -4.29
C LEU A 83 7.23 -0.84 -3.67
N LEU A 84 6.26 0.07 -3.79
CA LEU A 84 4.91 -0.17 -3.27
C LEU A 84 4.24 -1.36 -3.97
N LEU A 85 4.45 -1.55 -5.28
CA LEU A 85 3.95 -2.73 -5.99
C LEU A 85 4.61 -4.00 -5.46
N ALA A 86 5.95 -4.03 -5.34
CA ALA A 86 6.69 -5.16 -4.79
C ALA A 86 6.24 -5.53 -3.38
N PHE A 87 5.96 -4.52 -2.53
CA PHE A 87 5.49 -4.72 -1.15
C PHE A 87 4.09 -5.34 -1.06
N ASN A 88 3.34 -5.33 -2.13
CA ASN A 88 1.98 -5.85 -2.20
C ASN A 88 1.84 -7.20 -2.89
N VAL A 89 2.94 -7.83 -3.27
CA VAL A 89 2.94 -9.14 -3.92
C VAL A 89 3.60 -10.21 -3.04
N PRO A 90 3.25 -11.48 -3.22
CA PRO A 90 3.92 -12.58 -2.54
C PRO A 90 5.41 -12.69 -2.97
N ALA A 91 6.28 -13.08 -2.03
CA ALA A 91 7.71 -13.27 -2.30
C ALA A 91 8.02 -14.67 -2.86
N THR A 92 7.29 -15.11 -3.89
CA THR A 92 7.49 -16.41 -4.55
C THR A 92 8.34 -16.25 -5.82
N ALA A 93 9.01 -17.31 -6.24
CA ALA A 93 9.86 -17.29 -7.45
C ALA A 93 9.05 -16.94 -8.72
N GLU A 94 7.81 -17.40 -8.81
CA GLU A 94 6.91 -17.08 -9.94
C GLU A 94 6.61 -15.58 -10.06
N MET A 95 6.56 -14.86 -8.93
CA MET A 95 6.30 -13.43 -8.92
C MET A 95 7.43 -12.59 -9.51
N ILE A 96 8.64 -13.11 -9.66
CA ILE A 96 9.80 -12.37 -10.20
C ILE A 96 9.52 -11.85 -11.61
N TRP A 97 8.90 -12.67 -12.48
CA TRP A 97 8.55 -12.24 -13.83
C TRP A 97 7.14 -11.62 -13.92
N MET A 98 6.20 -12.09 -13.10
CA MET A 98 4.83 -11.58 -13.10
C MET A 98 4.73 -10.14 -12.65
N VAL A 99 5.59 -9.72 -11.71
CA VAL A 99 5.63 -8.33 -11.24
C VAL A 99 5.96 -7.33 -12.37
N ALA A 100 6.63 -7.77 -13.43
CA ALA A 100 6.87 -6.93 -14.61
C ALA A 100 5.56 -6.60 -15.35
N ILE A 101 4.61 -7.53 -15.44
CA ILE A 101 3.28 -7.27 -16.00
C ILE A 101 2.52 -6.28 -15.09
N GLY A 102 2.57 -6.49 -13.77
CA GLY A 102 1.99 -5.56 -12.81
C GLY A 102 2.59 -4.15 -12.93
N ALA A 103 3.91 -4.04 -13.12
CA ALA A 103 4.60 -2.77 -13.32
C ALA A 103 4.19 -2.07 -14.63
N LEU A 104 3.99 -2.83 -15.71
CA LEU A 104 3.48 -2.30 -16.99
C LEU A 104 2.08 -1.67 -16.79
N VAL A 105 1.18 -2.37 -16.11
CA VAL A 105 -0.17 -1.86 -15.84
C VAL A 105 -0.13 -0.69 -14.86
N ALA A 106 0.66 -0.77 -13.79
CA ALA A 106 0.80 0.31 -12.83
C ALA A 106 1.28 1.61 -13.47
N ILE A 107 2.34 1.53 -14.26
CA ILE A 107 2.91 2.72 -14.93
C ILE A 107 2.10 3.09 -16.17
N GLY A 108 1.82 2.15 -17.06
CA GLY A 108 1.12 2.40 -18.32
C GLY A 108 -0.30 2.90 -18.07
N VAL A 109 -1.13 2.07 -17.43
CA VAL A 109 -2.55 2.37 -17.20
C VAL A 109 -2.75 3.29 -16.00
N GLY A 110 -2.10 3.00 -14.87
CA GLY A 110 -2.34 3.73 -13.60
C GLY A 110 -1.77 5.14 -13.57
N LYS A 111 -0.68 5.41 -14.32
CA LYS A 111 0.05 6.69 -14.22
C LYS A 111 0.14 7.45 -15.54
N MET A 112 0.69 6.81 -16.60
CA MET A 112 1.04 7.52 -17.84
C MET A 112 -0.15 7.83 -18.73
N THR A 113 -1.18 6.99 -18.76
CA THR A 113 -2.42 7.24 -19.50
C THR A 113 -3.09 8.57 -19.13
N PHE A 114 -2.95 8.98 -17.86
CA PHE A 114 -3.51 10.24 -17.36
C PHE A 114 -2.55 11.43 -17.52
N GLY A 115 -1.34 11.22 -18.03
CA GLY A 115 -0.36 12.28 -18.26
C GLY A 115 0.75 12.39 -17.22
N GLY A 116 1.01 11.33 -16.47
CA GLY A 116 2.13 11.22 -15.53
C GLY A 116 1.83 11.64 -14.10
N LEU A 117 2.88 11.89 -13.32
CA LEU A 117 2.77 12.24 -11.90
C LEU A 117 1.91 13.47 -11.68
N GLY A 118 1.03 13.42 -10.71
CA GLY A 118 0.15 14.54 -10.33
C GLY A 118 -1.19 14.57 -11.07
N LYS A 119 -1.41 13.73 -12.08
CA LYS A 119 -2.65 13.68 -12.87
C LYS A 119 -3.39 12.33 -12.74
N ASN A 120 -2.79 11.35 -12.09
CA ASN A 120 -3.38 10.03 -11.89
C ASN A 120 -4.52 10.08 -10.86
N PRO A 121 -5.74 9.60 -11.20
CA PRO A 121 -6.86 9.56 -10.27
C PRO A 121 -6.74 8.44 -9.24
N PHE A 122 -6.00 7.39 -9.57
CA PHE A 122 -5.79 6.20 -8.73
C PHE A 122 -4.32 6.04 -8.36
N ASN A 123 -4.07 5.42 -7.21
CA ASN A 123 -2.72 5.02 -6.84
C ASN A 123 -2.20 3.95 -7.83
N PRO A 124 -1.10 4.23 -8.58
CA PRO A 124 -0.64 3.34 -9.65
C PRO A 124 -0.23 1.95 -9.16
N ALA A 125 0.41 1.85 -7.99
CA ALA A 125 0.82 0.56 -7.44
C ALA A 125 -0.40 -0.33 -7.12
N LEU A 126 -1.49 0.28 -6.63
CA LEU A 126 -2.74 -0.45 -6.35
C LEU A 126 -3.46 -0.89 -7.62
N VAL A 127 -3.41 -0.06 -8.68
CA VAL A 127 -3.96 -0.46 -10.00
C VAL A 127 -3.24 -1.71 -10.51
N GLY A 128 -1.90 -1.72 -10.46
CA GLY A 128 -1.10 -2.88 -10.83
C GLY A 128 -1.40 -4.11 -9.98
N ARG A 129 -1.48 -3.94 -8.65
CA ARG A 129 -1.81 -5.02 -7.71
C ARG A 129 -3.18 -5.63 -7.97
N VAL A 130 -4.22 -4.82 -8.09
CA VAL A 130 -5.58 -5.31 -8.31
C VAL A 130 -5.70 -6.00 -9.66
N PHE A 131 -5.05 -5.47 -10.70
CA PHE A 131 -4.96 -6.14 -11.99
C PHE A 131 -4.33 -7.54 -11.85
N MET A 132 -3.20 -7.66 -11.15
CA MET A 132 -2.54 -8.95 -10.93
C MET A 132 -3.42 -9.91 -10.12
N LEU A 133 -4.10 -9.42 -9.08
CA LEU A 133 -4.98 -10.23 -8.24
C LEU A 133 -6.16 -10.82 -9.03
N ILE A 134 -6.71 -10.06 -9.98
CA ILE A 134 -7.82 -10.53 -10.84
C ILE A 134 -7.32 -11.47 -11.93
N SER A 135 -6.15 -11.16 -12.53
CA SER A 135 -5.62 -11.92 -13.66
C SER A 135 -4.89 -13.21 -13.23
N PHE A 136 -4.25 -13.20 -12.06
CA PHE A 136 -3.42 -14.29 -11.53
C PHE A 136 -3.80 -14.61 -10.08
N PRO A 137 -5.06 -15.00 -9.79
CA PRO A 137 -5.53 -15.12 -8.42
C PRO A 137 -4.77 -16.17 -7.62
N VAL A 138 -4.42 -17.31 -8.22
CA VAL A 138 -3.70 -18.40 -7.54
C VAL A 138 -2.35 -17.93 -7.04
N GLN A 139 -1.53 -17.34 -7.92
CA GLN A 139 -0.18 -16.88 -7.58
C GLN A 139 -0.21 -15.71 -6.60
N MET A 140 -1.21 -14.83 -6.70
CA MET A 140 -1.37 -13.68 -5.81
C MET A 140 -1.91 -14.03 -4.42
N THR A 141 -2.45 -15.23 -4.22
CA THR A 141 -2.94 -15.72 -2.93
C THR A 141 -2.07 -16.83 -2.33
N THR A 142 -0.99 -17.22 -3.03
CA THR A 142 0.00 -18.19 -2.53
C THR A 142 1.11 -17.43 -1.79
N TRP A 143 1.11 -17.52 -0.47
CA TRP A 143 2.03 -16.77 0.37
C TRP A 143 3.19 -17.62 0.84
N PRO A 144 4.43 -17.12 0.82
CA PRO A 144 5.56 -17.83 1.38
C PRO A 144 5.48 -17.84 2.91
N THR A 145 5.85 -18.95 3.53
CA THR A 145 6.07 -19.02 4.98
C THR A 145 7.37 -18.32 5.34
N VAL A 146 7.39 -17.65 6.48
CA VAL A 146 8.60 -17.06 7.03
C VAL A 146 9.50 -18.20 7.50
N GLY A 147 10.66 -18.32 6.89
CA GLY A 147 11.65 -19.33 7.20
C GLY A 147 12.79 -18.80 8.07
N LYS A 148 13.97 -19.40 7.89
CA LYS A 148 15.21 -18.91 8.50
C LYS A 148 15.57 -17.55 7.90
N TRP A 149 16.16 -16.67 8.72
CA TRP A 149 16.67 -15.37 8.27
C TRP A 149 17.54 -15.51 7.01
N PHE A 150 17.32 -14.64 6.03
CA PHE A 150 18.04 -14.61 4.74
C PHE A 150 18.04 -15.97 4.01
N PRO A 151 16.88 -16.54 3.67
CA PRO A 151 16.86 -17.76 2.85
C PRO A 151 17.52 -17.50 1.50
N MET A 152 18.49 -18.35 1.14
CA MET A 152 19.27 -18.21 -0.09
C MET A 152 18.67 -19.02 -1.25
N SER A 153 17.68 -19.88 -1.00
CA SER A 153 17.03 -20.68 -2.04
C SER A 153 15.86 -19.92 -2.66
N LEU A 154 15.61 -20.17 -3.94
CA LEU A 154 14.42 -19.68 -4.63
C LEU A 154 13.18 -20.52 -4.30
N ASP A 155 13.37 -21.73 -3.78
CA ASP A 155 12.28 -22.59 -3.37
C ASP A 155 11.68 -22.10 -2.07
N THR A 156 10.41 -21.74 -2.10
CA THR A 156 9.66 -21.28 -0.95
C THR A 156 8.56 -22.28 -0.60
N VAL A 157 8.45 -22.60 0.67
CA VAL A 157 7.29 -23.33 1.20
C VAL A 157 6.15 -22.33 1.31
N SER A 158 5.02 -22.64 0.69
CA SER A 158 3.82 -21.81 0.78
C SER A 158 2.99 -22.20 2.01
N GLY A 159 2.39 -21.19 2.64
CA GLY A 159 1.46 -21.35 3.76
C GLY A 159 0.31 -20.36 3.65
N ALA A 160 -0.70 -20.54 4.48
CA ALA A 160 -1.80 -19.59 4.56
C ALA A 160 -1.40 -18.36 5.39
N THR A 161 -1.90 -17.19 5.03
CA THR A 161 -1.79 -16.00 5.89
C THR A 161 -2.72 -16.13 7.10
N PRO A 162 -2.47 -15.41 8.21
CA PRO A 162 -3.38 -15.41 9.35
C PRO A 162 -4.83 -15.09 8.97
N LEU A 163 -5.04 -14.13 8.05
CA LEU A 163 -6.37 -13.81 7.52
C LEU A 163 -6.96 -14.93 6.66
N GLY A 164 -6.11 -15.64 5.92
CA GLY A 164 -6.51 -16.80 5.13
C GLY A 164 -6.98 -17.95 6.02
N LEU A 165 -6.19 -18.29 7.06
CA LEU A 165 -6.53 -19.31 8.06
C LEU A 165 -7.86 -19.00 8.76
N ILE A 166 -8.06 -17.76 9.19
CA ILE A 166 -9.30 -17.32 9.84
C ILE A 166 -10.48 -17.50 8.89
N LYS A 167 -10.37 -17.01 7.65
CA LYS A 167 -11.47 -17.05 6.68
C LYS A 167 -11.82 -18.48 6.26
N GLU A 168 -10.83 -19.34 6.12
CA GLU A 168 -11.02 -20.75 5.79
C GLU A 168 -11.60 -21.53 6.97
N GLY A 169 -11.12 -21.31 8.19
CA GLY A 169 -11.62 -21.94 9.39
C GLY A 169 -13.10 -21.61 9.64
N VAL A 170 -13.47 -20.32 9.56
CA VAL A 170 -14.87 -19.88 9.70
C VAL A 170 -15.75 -20.47 8.59
N LYS A 171 -15.26 -20.52 7.34
CA LYS A 171 -15.98 -21.13 6.23
C LYS A 171 -16.21 -22.64 6.42
N ASN A 172 -15.27 -23.33 7.07
CA ASN A 172 -15.37 -24.76 7.38
C ASN A 172 -16.20 -25.02 8.65
N GLY A 173 -16.80 -24.00 9.25
CA GLY A 173 -17.67 -24.13 10.44
C GLY A 173 -16.90 -24.30 11.76
N GLN A 174 -15.59 -24.05 11.78
CA GLN A 174 -14.79 -24.05 13.02
C GLN A 174 -15.09 -22.77 13.82
N SER A 175 -15.06 -22.87 15.14
CA SER A 175 -15.16 -21.68 15.98
C SER A 175 -13.89 -20.83 15.85
N LEU A 176 -14.04 -19.51 15.89
CA LEU A 176 -12.89 -18.60 15.80
C LEU A 176 -11.85 -18.86 16.91
N SER A 177 -12.31 -19.24 18.11
CA SER A 177 -11.43 -19.60 19.23
C SER A 177 -10.55 -20.83 18.95
N GLU A 178 -11.07 -21.82 18.23
CA GLU A 178 -10.30 -22.98 17.80
C GLU A 178 -9.25 -22.60 16.74
N VAL A 179 -9.64 -21.78 15.77
CA VAL A 179 -8.73 -21.28 14.73
C VAL A 179 -7.60 -20.44 15.33
N LEU A 180 -7.92 -19.53 16.26
CA LEU A 180 -6.91 -18.68 16.93
C LEU A 180 -5.98 -19.48 17.87
N SER A 181 -6.44 -20.62 18.38
CA SER A 181 -5.64 -21.52 19.23
C SER A 181 -4.83 -22.55 18.44
N ALA A 182 -5.01 -22.61 17.11
CA ALA A 182 -4.30 -23.54 16.26
C ALA A 182 -2.77 -23.29 16.31
N PRO A 183 -1.93 -24.34 16.29
CA PRO A 183 -0.48 -24.22 16.37
C PRO A 183 0.12 -23.43 15.18
N ASP A 184 -0.59 -23.37 14.05
CA ASP A 184 -0.18 -22.65 12.86
C ASP A 184 -0.51 -21.15 12.91
N MET A 185 -1.27 -20.71 13.92
CA MET A 185 -1.62 -19.28 14.08
C MET A 185 -0.50 -18.55 14.84
N PRO A 186 0.14 -17.53 14.25
CA PRO A 186 1.20 -16.77 14.90
C PRO A 186 0.65 -15.98 16.10
N SER A 187 1.48 -15.81 17.14
CA SER A 187 1.14 -14.99 18.30
C SER A 187 1.01 -13.50 17.91
N LEU A 188 0.31 -12.69 18.72
CA LEU A 188 0.23 -11.24 18.50
C LEU A 188 1.63 -10.59 18.43
N CYS A 189 2.59 -11.07 19.21
CA CYS A 189 3.97 -10.58 19.17
C CYS A 189 4.64 -10.94 17.84
N ASP A 190 4.42 -12.15 17.32
CA ASP A 190 4.96 -12.58 16.03
C ASP A 190 4.35 -11.77 14.87
N ILE A 191 3.04 -11.50 14.93
CA ILE A 191 2.34 -10.65 13.96
C ILE A 191 2.92 -9.22 13.99
N PHE A 192 3.19 -8.65 15.16
CA PHE A 192 3.74 -7.31 15.31
C PHE A 192 5.20 -7.22 14.84
N LEU A 193 6.01 -8.22 15.13
CA LEU A 193 7.40 -8.33 14.68
C LEU A 193 7.51 -8.67 13.20
N GLY A 194 6.56 -9.48 12.70
CA GLY A 194 6.53 -9.89 11.30
C GLY A 194 6.88 -11.35 11.03
N HIS A 195 6.85 -12.20 12.04
CA HIS A 195 7.02 -13.64 11.87
C HIS A 195 5.73 -14.31 11.39
N MET A 196 5.20 -13.86 10.26
CA MET A 196 3.97 -14.40 9.65
C MET A 196 4.12 -14.47 8.13
N GLY A 197 3.40 -15.40 7.49
CA GLY A 197 3.23 -15.40 6.03
C GLY A 197 2.41 -14.18 5.59
N GLY A 198 2.83 -13.53 4.51
CA GLY A 198 2.15 -12.33 4.01
C GLY A 198 2.85 -11.67 2.84
N SER A 199 2.39 -10.50 2.44
CA SER A 199 3.04 -9.70 1.42
C SER A 199 4.33 -9.07 1.95
N LEU A 200 5.26 -8.79 1.04
CA LEU A 200 6.63 -8.40 1.33
C LEU A 200 6.76 -7.16 2.24
N GLY A 201 5.87 -6.18 2.09
CA GLY A 201 5.90 -4.92 2.84
C GLY A 201 4.96 -4.86 4.05
N GLU A 202 4.08 -5.84 4.20
CA GLU A 202 3.05 -5.83 5.25
C GLU A 202 3.53 -6.57 6.52
N VAL A 203 4.58 -7.36 6.39
CA VAL A 203 5.02 -8.31 7.41
C VAL A 203 5.39 -7.65 8.73
N SER A 204 6.14 -6.55 8.74
CA SER A 204 6.56 -5.91 9.99
C SER A 204 5.83 -4.58 10.24
N ALA A 205 4.92 -4.57 11.22
CA ALA A 205 4.26 -3.35 11.67
C ALA A 205 5.26 -2.31 12.20
N ILE A 206 6.36 -2.74 12.84
CA ILE A 206 7.42 -1.86 13.35
C ILE A 206 8.09 -1.13 12.19
N ALA A 207 8.47 -1.83 11.12
CA ALA A 207 9.12 -1.20 9.97
C ALA A 207 8.22 -0.15 9.29
N ILE A 208 6.91 -0.45 9.19
CA ILE A 208 5.91 0.48 8.67
C ILE A 208 5.82 1.72 9.56
N LEU A 209 5.74 1.55 10.88
CA LEU A 209 5.67 2.65 11.84
C LEU A 209 6.92 3.54 11.78
N ILE A 210 8.13 2.98 11.71
CA ILE A 210 9.38 3.74 11.58
C ILE A 210 9.33 4.64 10.34
N GLY A 211 8.95 4.09 9.19
CA GLY A 211 8.81 4.86 7.95
C GLY A 211 7.72 5.92 8.02
N ALA A 212 6.56 5.60 8.61
CA ALA A 212 5.44 6.53 8.79
C ALA A 212 5.82 7.69 9.73
N ILE A 213 6.46 7.43 10.86
CA ILE A 213 6.95 8.45 11.79
C ILE A 213 7.95 9.37 11.09
N TYR A 214 8.88 8.81 10.31
CA TYR A 214 9.82 9.63 9.52
C TYR A 214 9.09 10.59 8.59
N LEU A 215 8.07 10.12 7.83
CA LEU A 215 7.29 10.98 6.92
C LEU A 215 6.48 12.04 7.67
N LEU A 216 5.91 11.71 8.83
CA LEU A 216 5.20 12.66 9.69
C LEU A 216 6.15 13.75 10.24
N CYS A 217 7.32 13.36 10.74
CA CYS A 217 8.34 14.30 11.24
C CYS A 217 8.83 15.24 10.14
N ARG A 218 8.97 14.73 8.91
CA ARG A 218 9.36 15.53 7.74
C ARG A 218 8.20 16.32 7.12
N LYS A 219 6.98 16.21 7.68
CA LYS A 219 5.74 16.86 7.21
C LYS A 219 5.42 16.54 5.74
N VAL A 220 5.84 15.37 5.26
CA VAL A 220 5.50 14.86 3.93
C VAL A 220 4.07 14.38 3.90
N ILE A 221 3.62 13.72 4.96
CA ILE A 221 2.23 13.27 5.12
C ILE A 221 1.58 13.95 6.34
N SER A 222 0.25 14.02 6.34
CA SER A 222 -0.52 14.46 7.49
C SER A 222 -1.05 13.26 8.28
N TRP A 223 -1.19 13.40 9.58
CA TRP A 223 -1.69 12.34 10.47
C TRP A 223 -3.18 12.01 10.28
N HIS A 224 -3.94 12.89 9.60
CA HIS A 224 -5.40 12.79 9.46
C HIS A 224 -5.84 11.48 8.79
N ILE A 225 -5.22 11.11 7.66
CA ILE A 225 -5.59 9.89 6.93
C ILE A 225 -5.22 8.62 7.70
N PRO A 226 -3.96 8.43 8.16
CA PRO A 226 -3.59 7.22 8.90
C PRO A 226 -4.44 7.00 10.15
N VAL A 227 -4.64 8.06 10.95
CA VAL A 227 -5.42 7.96 12.20
C VAL A 227 -6.90 7.69 11.91
N ALA A 228 -7.49 8.36 10.92
CA ALA A 228 -8.87 8.12 10.54
C ALA A 228 -9.09 6.70 9.99
N PHE A 229 -8.18 6.22 9.14
CA PHE A 229 -8.28 4.88 8.56
C PHE A 229 -8.13 3.79 9.63
N ILE A 230 -7.03 3.81 10.40
CA ILE A 230 -6.76 2.81 11.45
C ILE A 230 -7.82 2.89 12.55
N GLY A 231 -8.18 4.11 12.99
CA GLY A 231 -9.18 4.33 14.02
C GLY A 231 -10.57 3.81 13.63
N THR A 232 -10.99 4.05 12.39
CA THR A 232 -12.28 3.54 11.90
C THR A 232 -12.25 2.02 11.74
N ALA A 233 -11.17 1.45 11.23
CA ALA A 233 -11.00 0.01 11.14
C ALA A 233 -11.04 -0.63 12.54
N PHE A 234 -10.38 -0.03 13.54
CA PHE A 234 -10.40 -0.49 14.92
C PHE A 234 -11.79 -0.43 15.54
N ILE A 235 -12.45 0.72 15.43
CA ILE A 235 -13.77 0.93 16.04
C ILE A 235 -14.80 -0.01 15.39
N PHE A 236 -14.81 -0.09 14.06
CA PHE A 236 -15.80 -0.89 13.33
C PHE A 236 -15.58 -2.40 13.55
N SER A 237 -14.33 -2.88 13.51
CA SER A 237 -14.03 -4.28 13.86
C SER A 237 -14.33 -4.58 15.32
N GLY A 238 -14.11 -3.60 16.23
CA GLY A 238 -14.46 -3.72 17.63
C GLY A 238 -15.98 -3.84 17.89
N ILE A 239 -16.80 -3.07 17.18
CA ILE A 239 -18.26 -3.18 17.23
C ILE A 239 -18.71 -4.57 16.76
N LEU A 240 -18.15 -5.07 15.66
CA LEU A 240 -18.48 -6.40 15.15
C LEU A 240 -18.06 -7.51 16.13
N TRP A 241 -16.86 -7.42 16.69
CA TRP A 241 -16.36 -8.37 17.68
C TRP A 241 -17.21 -8.37 18.97
N LEU A 242 -17.65 -7.21 19.45
CA LEU A 242 -18.54 -7.11 20.61
C LEU A 242 -19.94 -7.66 20.33
N ALA A 243 -20.42 -7.59 19.08
CA ALA A 243 -21.69 -8.14 18.67
C ALA A 243 -21.66 -9.67 18.60
N ASP A 244 -20.60 -10.25 18.04
CA ASP A 244 -20.41 -11.70 17.95
C ASP A 244 -18.93 -12.09 17.99
N PRO A 245 -18.38 -12.35 19.20
CA PRO A 245 -16.97 -12.76 19.35
C PRO A 245 -16.63 -14.11 18.73
N THR A 246 -17.64 -14.92 18.37
CA THR A 246 -17.42 -16.25 17.78
C THR A 246 -17.20 -16.21 16.28
N GLN A 247 -17.61 -15.13 15.61
CA GLN A 247 -17.50 -14.95 14.15
C GLN A 247 -16.48 -13.88 13.75
N PHE A 248 -16.28 -12.86 14.58
CA PHE A 248 -15.42 -11.71 14.22
C PHE A 248 -14.15 -11.67 15.05
N VAL A 249 -13.05 -11.35 14.37
CA VAL A 249 -11.71 -11.25 14.96
C VAL A 249 -11.57 -10.01 15.81
N ASP A 250 -10.75 -10.08 16.84
CA ASP A 250 -10.43 -8.93 17.69
C ASP A 250 -9.83 -7.76 16.88
N PRO A 251 -10.08 -6.52 17.32
CA PRO A 251 -9.65 -5.32 16.58
C PRO A 251 -8.14 -5.21 16.38
N LEU A 252 -7.34 -5.65 17.35
CA LEU A 252 -5.87 -5.57 17.28
C LEU A 252 -5.34 -6.51 16.19
N THR A 253 -5.74 -7.77 16.20
CA THR A 253 -5.38 -8.74 15.16
C THR A 253 -5.84 -8.25 13.79
N THR A 254 -7.06 -7.66 13.70
CA THR A 254 -7.59 -7.12 12.46
C THR A 254 -6.72 -6.01 11.85
N ILE A 255 -6.16 -5.12 12.67
CA ILE A 255 -5.30 -4.03 12.20
C ILE A 255 -3.91 -4.53 11.84
N LEU A 256 -3.34 -5.40 12.66
CA LEU A 256 -1.98 -5.87 12.51
C LEU A 256 -1.84 -6.89 11.37
N THR A 257 -2.93 -7.55 10.99
CA THR A 257 -2.95 -8.52 9.89
C THR A 257 -3.40 -7.88 8.57
N GLY A 258 -2.79 -8.31 7.49
CA GLY A 258 -3.06 -7.76 6.16
C GLY A 258 -2.61 -6.32 5.99
N GLY A 259 -2.70 -5.79 4.79
CA GLY A 259 -2.12 -4.52 4.39
C GLY A 259 -2.74 -3.24 4.98
N ILE A 260 -3.50 -3.27 6.10
CA ILE A 260 -4.11 -2.05 6.68
C ILE A 260 -3.04 -1.03 7.08
N MET A 261 -2.00 -1.46 7.80
CA MET A 261 -0.94 -0.57 8.26
C MET A 261 -0.18 0.06 7.09
N LEU A 262 0.24 -0.75 6.12
CA LEU A 262 0.91 -0.28 4.91
C LEU A 262 0.00 0.63 4.09
N GLY A 263 -1.25 0.22 3.91
CA GLY A 263 -2.26 0.98 3.18
C GLY A 263 -2.54 2.35 3.80
N ALA A 264 -2.76 2.41 5.11
CA ALA A 264 -3.07 3.64 5.84
C ALA A 264 -1.90 4.62 5.86
N CYS A 265 -0.65 4.13 6.03
CA CYS A 265 0.52 4.98 6.20
C CYS A 265 1.18 5.45 4.91
N PHE A 266 1.16 4.63 3.84
CA PHE A 266 1.92 4.90 2.62
C PHE A 266 1.08 5.00 1.36
N MET A 267 -0.04 4.27 1.27
CA MET A 267 -0.83 4.24 0.04
C MET A 267 -1.99 5.21 0.05
N ALA A 268 -2.72 5.29 1.18
CA ALA A 268 -3.82 6.23 1.34
C ALA A 268 -3.34 7.68 1.51
N THR A 269 -2.07 7.87 1.91
CA THR A 269 -1.44 9.18 2.08
C THR A 269 -0.77 9.71 0.81
N ASP A 270 -0.96 9.06 -0.34
CA ASP A 270 -0.48 9.56 -1.62
C ASP A 270 -1.07 10.95 -1.91
N MET A 271 -0.18 11.92 -2.12
CA MET A 271 -0.55 13.33 -2.29
C MET A 271 -1.44 13.61 -3.51
N VAL A 272 -1.35 12.74 -4.53
CA VAL A 272 -2.08 12.93 -5.79
C VAL A 272 -3.51 12.42 -5.69
N THR A 273 -3.69 11.27 -5.04
CA THR A 273 -4.97 10.54 -5.02
C THR A 273 -5.81 10.79 -3.77
N SER A 274 -5.23 11.45 -2.75
CA SER A 274 -5.92 11.81 -1.51
C SER A 274 -6.52 13.21 -1.56
N PRO A 275 -7.56 13.52 -0.73
CA PRO A 275 -8.15 14.84 -0.64
C PRO A 275 -7.19 15.90 -0.12
N MET A 276 -7.32 17.15 -0.64
CA MET A 276 -6.46 18.28 -0.26
C MET A 276 -6.82 18.89 1.10
N ALA A 277 -8.12 18.95 1.44
CA ALA A 277 -8.59 19.56 2.70
C ALA A 277 -8.46 18.57 3.86
N LYS A 278 -8.07 19.05 5.05
CA LYS A 278 -7.92 18.20 6.25
C LYS A 278 -9.22 17.47 6.62
N SER A 279 -10.37 18.15 6.52
CA SER A 279 -11.69 17.52 6.71
C SER A 279 -11.98 16.43 5.67
N GLY A 280 -11.60 16.68 4.41
CA GLY A 280 -11.71 15.68 3.35
C GLY A 280 -10.81 14.46 3.59
N GLN A 281 -9.61 14.68 4.13
CA GLN A 281 -8.70 13.60 4.52
C GLN A 281 -9.28 12.69 5.59
N LEU A 282 -9.99 13.25 6.60
CA LEU A 282 -10.68 12.47 7.61
C LEU A 282 -11.81 11.64 6.99
N VAL A 283 -12.65 12.24 6.15
CA VAL A 283 -13.74 11.53 5.46
C VAL A 283 -13.20 10.39 4.59
N PHE A 284 -12.12 10.65 3.86
CA PHE A 284 -11.43 9.67 3.02
C PHE A 284 -10.90 8.50 3.85
N GLY A 285 -10.20 8.79 4.97
CA GLY A 285 -9.68 7.76 5.86
C GLY A 285 -10.78 6.91 6.49
N VAL A 286 -11.88 7.54 6.95
CA VAL A 286 -13.06 6.83 7.48
C VAL A 286 -13.65 5.92 6.41
N GLY A 287 -13.84 6.41 5.19
CA GLY A 287 -14.36 5.61 4.08
C GLY A 287 -13.47 4.42 3.74
N CYS A 288 -12.15 4.61 3.68
CA CYS A 288 -11.19 3.52 3.49
C CYS A 288 -11.30 2.46 4.59
N GLY A 289 -11.36 2.89 5.88
CA GLY A 289 -11.46 1.97 7.01
C GLY A 289 -12.73 1.14 6.99
N LEU A 290 -13.89 1.78 6.81
CA LEU A 290 -15.18 1.10 6.72
C LEU A 290 -15.21 0.08 5.57
N LEU A 291 -14.88 0.51 4.36
CA LEU A 291 -14.89 -0.36 3.18
C LEU A 291 -13.93 -1.54 3.35
N THR A 292 -12.75 -1.32 3.93
CA THR A 292 -11.80 -2.41 4.18
C THR A 292 -12.38 -3.50 5.06
N ILE A 293 -13.00 -3.14 6.18
CA ILE A 293 -13.59 -4.11 7.11
C ILE A 293 -14.81 -4.81 6.47
N ILE A 294 -15.64 -4.07 5.73
CA ILE A 294 -16.78 -4.64 5.00
C ILE A 294 -16.29 -5.68 3.97
N ILE A 295 -15.30 -5.34 3.15
CA ILE A 295 -14.79 -6.26 2.13
C ILE A 295 -14.11 -7.48 2.76
N ARG A 296 -13.40 -7.32 3.88
CA ARG A 296 -12.75 -8.45 4.59
C ARG A 296 -13.76 -9.46 5.11
N ASN A 297 -14.82 -9.00 5.74
CA ASN A 297 -15.79 -9.89 6.38
C ASN A 297 -16.79 -10.50 5.38
N TRP A 298 -17.30 -9.70 4.44
CA TRP A 298 -18.36 -10.13 3.51
C TRP A 298 -17.90 -10.29 2.05
N GLY A 299 -16.69 -9.82 1.72
CA GLY A 299 -16.16 -9.94 0.37
C GLY A 299 -15.53 -11.31 0.07
N ALA A 300 -15.27 -11.58 -1.22
CA ALA A 300 -14.64 -12.80 -1.68
C ALA A 300 -13.16 -12.90 -1.26
N TYR A 301 -12.45 -11.77 -1.30
CA TYR A 301 -11.02 -11.73 -0.99
C TYR A 301 -10.75 -11.47 0.50
N PRO A 302 -9.73 -12.09 1.10
CA PRO A 302 -9.36 -11.86 2.50
C PRO A 302 -8.80 -10.45 2.76
N GLU A 303 -8.21 -9.85 1.73
CA GLU A 303 -7.64 -8.49 1.79
C GLU A 303 -8.54 -7.49 1.06
N GLY A 304 -9.12 -6.55 1.80
CA GLY A 304 -10.01 -5.52 1.26
C GLY A 304 -9.34 -4.17 0.97
N VAL A 305 -8.12 -3.94 1.47
CA VAL A 305 -7.47 -2.62 1.51
C VAL A 305 -7.31 -2.01 0.12
N SER A 306 -6.83 -2.78 -0.85
CA SER A 306 -6.57 -2.30 -2.21
C SER A 306 -7.83 -1.86 -2.93
N PHE A 307 -8.89 -2.65 -2.82
CA PHE A 307 -10.20 -2.32 -3.40
C PHE A 307 -10.84 -1.12 -2.72
N ALA A 308 -10.80 -1.08 -1.37
CA ALA A 308 -11.34 0.04 -0.59
C ALA A 308 -10.68 1.37 -0.98
N MET A 309 -9.34 1.38 -1.12
CA MET A 309 -8.61 2.58 -1.51
C MET A 309 -8.89 3.00 -2.96
N LEU A 310 -8.95 2.07 -3.92
CA LEU A 310 -9.29 2.42 -5.30
C LEU A 310 -10.71 2.99 -5.41
N LEU A 311 -11.69 2.42 -4.67
CA LEU A 311 -13.04 2.96 -4.59
C LEU A 311 -13.04 4.38 -4.00
N MET A 312 -12.33 4.60 -2.90
CA MET A 312 -12.24 5.92 -2.28
C MET A 312 -11.46 6.92 -3.13
N ASN A 313 -10.46 6.50 -3.89
CA ASN A 313 -9.78 7.36 -4.86
C ASN A 313 -10.75 7.87 -5.93
N SER A 314 -11.68 7.03 -6.42
CA SER A 314 -12.70 7.46 -7.37
C SER A 314 -13.70 8.48 -6.78
N VAL A 315 -13.91 8.44 -5.46
CA VAL A 315 -14.79 9.38 -4.73
C VAL A 315 -14.05 10.67 -4.33
N THR A 316 -12.71 10.70 -4.35
CA THR A 316 -11.90 11.86 -3.95
C THR A 316 -12.32 13.17 -4.63
N PRO A 317 -12.65 13.24 -5.94
CA PRO A 317 -13.14 14.48 -6.56
C PRO A 317 -14.43 15.01 -5.93
N LEU A 318 -15.34 14.11 -5.51
CA LEU A 318 -16.58 14.49 -4.82
C LEU A 318 -16.28 15.02 -3.42
N ILE A 319 -15.38 14.36 -2.69
CA ILE A 319 -14.94 14.82 -1.36
C ILE A 319 -14.32 16.22 -1.45
N ASN A 320 -13.46 16.46 -2.43
CA ASN A 320 -12.85 17.79 -2.65
C ASN A 320 -13.88 18.87 -3.03
N ARG A 321 -15.00 18.49 -3.65
CA ARG A 321 -16.09 19.43 -3.97
C ARG A 321 -16.86 19.87 -2.70
N TRP A 322 -17.04 18.93 -1.75
CA TRP A 322 -17.77 19.21 -0.50
C TRP A 322 -16.86 19.80 0.57
N CYS A 323 -15.66 19.25 0.74
CA CYS A 323 -14.68 19.68 1.73
C CYS A 323 -13.70 20.69 1.10
N LYS A 324 -14.13 21.93 0.91
CA LYS A 324 -13.27 22.99 0.35
C LYS A 324 -12.30 23.51 1.43
N PRO A 325 -11.04 23.82 1.06
CA PRO A 325 -10.12 24.49 1.98
C PRO A 325 -10.66 25.91 2.28
N THR A 326 -10.41 26.38 3.52
CA THR A 326 -10.74 27.73 3.93
C THR A 326 -9.91 28.73 3.11
N ARG A 327 -10.56 29.77 2.60
CA ARG A 327 -9.89 30.84 1.86
C ARG A 327 -9.09 31.72 2.82
N PHE A 328 -7.93 32.21 2.39
CA PHE A 328 -7.07 33.08 3.20
C PHE A 328 -7.65 34.48 3.44
N ALA A 329 -8.66 34.88 2.70
CA ALA A 329 -9.35 36.15 2.85
C ALA A 329 -10.83 35.91 3.18
N CYS A 330 -11.14 35.86 4.45
CA CYS A 330 -12.48 36.06 5.03
C CYS A 330 -12.32 36.94 6.25
#